data_de176e6ab958a7ee93382ad7abb946bd
#
_entry.id   de176e6ab958a7ee93382ad7abb946bd
#
_cell.length_a   1.000
_cell.length_b   1.000
_cell.length_c   1.000
_cell.angle_alpha   90.00
_cell.angle_beta   90.00
_cell.angle_gamma   90.00
#
_symmetry.space_group_name_H-M   'P 1'
#
loop_
_entity.id
_entity.type
_entity.pdbx_description
1 polymer ?
#
loop_
_entity_poly.entity_id
_entity_poly.type
_entity_poly.pdbx_seq_one_letter_code
_entity_poly.pdbx_strand_id
1 'polypeptide(L)'
;MNSPPQTRGRELPKELREVSVVRMTDPTAVRGSIEVLNQDVVNLGSEGFEVKRVTVPLEECCLIYMRTSAALRSRTLVHKDFDGCSILGPYARGSIDGVELHPYAMIAAAPGAQAEIIADRDYEAVALLVPPEVLRKHLALRQTRSGFVFPEDHKLWHPNTDVARNHFELGARIAVAAENAPEIFNDNHWARYGAQVEFMDSLITTIESCIPDEHVDKDRKGKSYSQIVRICEDFTLNLDGRRPYLSELCSAASVSERTLQYAFRDIMGMSPLTYLHRLRLHRAREELRKADSGSTTVTDVAMNWGFWHFGEFSRAYKNCFGEVPSRTLRQSSTD
;
A
#
# COMPACT_ATOMS: atom_id res chain seq x y z
N MET A 1 45.27 8.33 -16.92
CA MET A 1 44.11 7.54 -16.51
C MET A 1 43.14 8.50 -15.83
N ASN A 2 42.18 9.00 -16.58
CA ASN A 2 41.15 9.90 -16.03
C ASN A 2 40.07 9.03 -15.39
N SER A 3 39.90 9.21 -14.08
CA SER A 3 38.76 8.65 -13.35
C SER A 3 37.47 9.19 -14.00
N PRO A 4 36.46 8.35 -14.23
CA PRO A 4 35.17 8.84 -14.71
C PRO A 4 34.56 9.82 -13.71
N PRO A 5 33.79 10.82 -14.18
CA PRO A 5 33.13 11.76 -13.29
C PRO A 5 32.19 11.01 -12.36
N GLN A 6 32.43 11.09 -11.06
CA GLN A 6 31.50 10.68 -10.04
C GLN A 6 30.27 11.59 -10.15
N THR A 7 29.25 11.16 -10.87
CA THR A 7 27.89 11.64 -10.68
C THR A 7 27.52 11.24 -9.25
N ARG A 8 27.48 12.19 -8.34
CA ARG A 8 26.89 12.00 -7.01
C ARG A 8 25.42 11.64 -7.25
N GLY A 9 25.14 10.35 -7.36
CA GLY A 9 23.78 9.82 -7.29
C GLY A 9 23.18 10.28 -5.97
N ARG A 10 21.92 10.64 -5.95
CA ARG A 10 21.19 10.98 -4.74
C ARG A 10 21.19 9.74 -3.85
N GLU A 11 21.80 9.84 -2.65
CA GLU A 11 21.83 8.71 -1.74
C GLU A 11 20.42 8.32 -1.33
N LEU A 12 20.12 7.02 -1.32
CA LEU A 12 18.85 6.50 -0.80
C LEU A 12 18.61 6.95 0.65
N PRO A 13 17.35 7.19 1.07
CA PRO A 13 17.00 7.40 2.46
C PRO A 13 17.60 6.30 3.35
N LYS A 14 17.99 6.66 4.58
CA LYS A 14 18.69 5.74 5.50
C LYS A 14 17.97 4.39 5.66
N GLU A 15 16.67 4.40 5.72
CA GLU A 15 15.81 3.21 5.86
C GLU A 15 15.81 2.28 4.64
N LEU A 16 16.28 2.76 3.48
CA LEU A 16 16.39 1.98 2.24
C LEU A 16 17.82 1.56 1.92
N ARG A 17 18.78 1.77 2.81
CA ARG A 17 20.20 1.48 2.55
C ARG A 17 20.63 0.07 2.95
N GLU A 18 19.80 -0.62 3.72
CA GLU A 18 20.04 -1.97 4.19
C GLU A 18 18.85 -2.87 3.92
N VAL A 19 19.12 -4.17 3.77
CA VAL A 19 18.05 -5.18 3.68
C VAL A 19 17.24 -5.17 4.96
N SER A 20 15.92 -5.06 4.82
CA SER A 20 15.00 -5.12 5.94
C SER A 20 13.92 -6.15 5.69
N VAL A 21 13.73 -7.06 6.63
CA VAL A 21 12.64 -8.05 6.62
C VAL A 21 11.73 -7.78 7.79
N VAL A 22 10.52 -7.34 7.51
CA VAL A 22 9.54 -6.99 8.54
C VAL A 22 8.29 -7.84 8.38
N ARG A 23 7.83 -8.42 9.49
CA ARG A 23 6.54 -9.12 9.59
C ARG A 23 5.65 -8.33 10.55
N MET A 24 4.54 -7.86 10.06
CA MET A 24 3.60 -7.03 10.82
C MET A 24 2.28 -7.79 10.99
N THR A 25 1.94 -8.08 12.22
CA THR A 25 0.67 -8.73 12.58
C THR A 25 -0.39 -7.72 13.05
N ASP A 26 -0.03 -6.44 13.03
CA ASP A 26 -0.90 -5.33 13.38
C ASP A 26 -1.04 -4.39 12.17
N PRO A 27 -2.27 -4.17 11.66
CA PRO A 27 -2.49 -3.26 10.53
C PRO A 27 -1.99 -1.83 10.79
N THR A 28 -2.07 -1.37 12.05
CA THR A 28 -1.64 -0.01 12.41
C THR A 28 -0.11 0.13 12.44
N ALA A 29 0.63 -0.98 12.55
CA ALA A 29 2.09 -0.98 12.47
C ALA A 29 2.61 -0.82 11.03
N VAL A 30 1.76 -1.04 10.02
CA VAL A 30 2.14 -0.83 8.62
C VAL A 30 2.31 0.65 8.32
N ARG A 31 1.49 1.50 8.95
CA ARG A 31 1.57 2.95 8.83
C ARG A 31 2.88 3.47 9.41
N GLY A 32 3.64 4.20 8.60
CA GLY A 32 4.94 4.76 9.00
C GLY A 32 6.06 3.73 9.19
N SER A 33 5.81 2.46 8.86
CA SER A 33 6.84 1.40 8.89
C SER A 33 7.91 1.58 7.81
N ILE A 34 7.67 2.43 6.85
CA ILE A 34 8.61 2.91 5.84
C ILE A 34 8.15 4.30 5.37
N GLU A 35 9.03 5.30 5.43
CA GLU A 35 8.67 6.69 5.12
C GLU A 35 8.38 6.91 3.63
N VAL A 36 9.06 6.16 2.77
CA VAL A 36 8.92 6.27 1.30
C VAL A 36 7.63 5.71 0.74
N LEU A 37 6.89 4.92 1.53
CA LEU A 37 5.54 4.44 1.23
C LEU A 37 4.65 4.62 2.45
N ASN A 38 4.01 5.77 2.57
CA ASN A 38 3.06 5.97 3.66
C ASN A 38 1.77 5.19 3.36
N GLN A 39 1.51 4.14 4.14
CA GLN A 39 0.40 3.23 3.95
C GLN A 39 -0.55 3.27 5.15
N ASP A 40 -1.79 3.71 4.92
CA ASP A 40 -2.87 3.64 5.88
C ASP A 40 -3.70 2.37 5.64
N VAL A 41 -3.54 1.39 6.52
CA VAL A 41 -4.10 0.04 6.32
C VAL A 41 -5.25 -0.25 7.27
N VAL A 42 -6.33 -0.78 6.70
CA VAL A 42 -7.50 -1.33 7.43
C VAL A 42 -7.64 -2.80 7.07
N ASN A 43 -7.60 -3.68 8.07
CA ASN A 43 -7.89 -5.09 7.87
C ASN A 43 -9.37 -5.29 7.55
N LEU A 44 -9.69 -5.89 6.42
CA LEU A 44 -11.07 -6.21 6.00
C LEU A 44 -11.50 -7.62 6.41
N GLY A 45 -10.54 -8.50 6.72
CA GLY A 45 -10.78 -9.86 7.17
C GLY A 45 -11.17 -9.97 8.64
N SER A 46 -11.64 -11.14 9.04
CA SER A 46 -11.92 -11.54 10.43
C SER A 46 -10.86 -12.45 11.02
N GLU A 47 -9.94 -12.96 10.21
CA GLU A 47 -8.85 -13.85 10.60
C GLU A 47 -7.55 -13.07 10.81
N GLY A 48 -6.52 -13.77 11.30
CA GLY A 48 -5.22 -13.18 11.62
C GLY A 48 -4.64 -12.37 10.46
N PHE A 49 -4.16 -11.18 10.77
CA PHE A 49 -3.53 -10.26 9.84
C PHE A 49 -2.01 -10.44 9.89
N GLU A 50 -1.40 -10.66 8.75
CA GLU A 50 0.05 -10.59 8.61
C GLU A 50 0.41 -9.92 7.28
N VAL A 51 1.30 -8.96 7.33
CA VAL A 51 2.00 -8.40 6.17
C VAL A 51 3.48 -8.71 6.33
N LYS A 52 4.05 -9.41 5.36
CA LYS A 52 5.49 -9.57 5.21
C LYS A 52 6.00 -8.55 4.19
N ARG A 53 7.05 -7.83 4.54
CA ARG A 53 7.76 -6.93 3.64
C ARG A 53 9.25 -7.22 3.67
N VAL A 54 9.85 -7.35 2.49
CA VAL A 54 11.29 -7.42 2.28
C VAL A 54 11.71 -6.21 1.46
N THR A 55 12.58 -5.39 2.01
CA THR A 55 13.16 -4.21 1.38
C THR A 55 14.59 -4.52 0.99
N VAL A 56 14.95 -4.34 -0.26
CA VAL A 56 16.28 -4.67 -0.80
C VAL A 56 16.88 -3.43 -1.44
N PRO A 57 17.96 -2.85 -0.85
CA PRO A 57 18.68 -1.78 -1.51
C PRO A 57 19.32 -2.29 -2.80
N LEU A 58 19.12 -1.56 -3.87
CA LEU A 58 19.89 -1.66 -5.10
C LEU A 58 20.87 -0.47 -5.15
N GLU A 59 21.50 -0.20 -6.27
CA GLU A 59 22.51 0.87 -6.30
C GLU A 59 21.90 2.29 -6.23
N GLU A 60 20.89 2.58 -7.05
CA GLU A 60 20.23 3.89 -7.13
C GLU A 60 18.73 3.80 -6.81
N CYS A 61 18.20 2.61 -6.56
CA CYS A 61 16.78 2.36 -6.33
C CYS A 61 16.58 1.29 -5.25
N CYS A 62 15.33 1.02 -4.90
CA CYS A 62 14.99 0.04 -3.88
C CYS A 62 13.89 -0.89 -4.37
N LEU A 63 14.12 -2.20 -4.24
CA LEU A 63 13.10 -3.22 -4.47
C LEU A 63 12.37 -3.51 -3.15
N ILE A 64 11.04 -3.57 -3.22
CA ILE A 64 10.18 -3.94 -2.10
C ILE A 64 9.29 -5.11 -2.53
N TYR A 65 9.48 -6.25 -1.89
CA TYR A 65 8.53 -7.36 -1.98
C TYR A 65 7.56 -7.27 -0.81
N MET A 66 6.27 -7.44 -1.10
CA MET A 66 5.22 -7.44 -0.08
C MET A 66 4.24 -8.59 -0.33
N ARG A 67 3.83 -9.24 0.79
CA ARG A 67 2.76 -10.25 0.81
C ARG A 67 1.85 -10.01 1.99
N THR A 68 0.53 -10.19 1.80
CA THR A 68 -0.46 -10.15 2.88
C THR A 68 -1.22 -11.46 2.97
N SER A 69 -1.50 -11.91 4.20
CA SER A 69 -2.32 -13.10 4.46
C SER A 69 -3.82 -12.80 4.55
N ALA A 70 -4.20 -11.52 4.66
CA ALA A 70 -5.57 -11.10 4.89
C ALA A 70 -6.03 -10.08 3.85
N ALA A 71 -7.35 -10.03 3.61
CA ALA A 71 -7.93 -8.95 2.83
C ALA A 71 -7.76 -7.62 3.55
N LEU A 72 -7.31 -6.60 2.84
CA LEU A 72 -7.06 -5.28 3.40
C LEU A 72 -7.42 -4.15 2.43
N ARG A 73 -7.69 -2.99 3.01
CA ARG A 73 -7.68 -1.71 2.32
C ARG A 73 -6.39 -0.99 2.68
N SER A 74 -5.64 -0.55 1.68
CA SER A 74 -4.46 0.30 1.85
C SER A 74 -4.64 1.60 1.09
N ARG A 75 -4.53 2.73 1.78
CA ARG A 75 -4.34 4.03 1.12
C ARG A 75 -2.84 4.31 1.15
N THR A 76 -2.23 4.28 -0.03
CA THR A 76 -0.77 4.37 -0.21
C THR A 76 -0.41 5.70 -0.83
N LEU A 77 0.54 6.41 -0.24
CA LEU A 77 1.16 7.63 -0.77
C LEU A 77 2.62 7.32 -1.11
N VAL A 78 3.00 7.50 -2.36
CA VAL A 78 4.39 7.38 -2.82
C VAL A 78 5.15 8.65 -2.45
N HIS A 79 6.38 8.50 -1.96
CA HIS A 79 7.21 9.65 -1.60
C HIS A 79 7.52 10.51 -2.83
N LYS A 80 7.57 11.83 -2.63
CA LYS A 80 7.80 12.85 -3.68
C LYS A 80 9.12 12.72 -4.47
N ASP A 81 10.02 11.89 -4.03
CA ASP A 81 11.34 11.70 -4.63
C ASP A 81 11.44 10.42 -5.48
N PHE A 82 10.38 9.60 -5.54
CA PHE A 82 10.39 8.32 -6.23
C PHE A 82 9.21 8.13 -7.17
N ASP A 83 9.48 7.55 -8.33
CA ASP A 83 8.47 6.82 -9.10
C ASP A 83 8.30 5.44 -8.48
N GLY A 84 7.06 4.94 -8.44
CA GLY A 84 6.73 3.60 -8.01
C GLY A 84 6.30 2.74 -9.19
N CYS A 85 6.94 1.59 -9.38
CA CYS A 85 6.53 0.57 -10.35
C CYS A 85 6.30 -0.75 -9.63
N SER A 86 5.06 -1.19 -9.51
CA SER A 86 4.69 -2.40 -8.79
C SER A 86 4.09 -3.43 -9.74
N ILE A 87 4.69 -4.61 -9.82
CA ILE A 87 4.13 -5.77 -10.53
C ILE A 87 3.39 -6.66 -9.53
N LEU A 88 2.18 -7.05 -9.86
CA LEU A 88 1.32 -7.86 -9.00
C LEU A 88 1.62 -9.35 -9.15
N GLY A 89 1.44 -10.10 -8.08
CA GLY A 89 1.68 -11.54 -8.03
C GLY A 89 0.57 -12.38 -8.69
N PRO A 90 0.73 -13.71 -8.68
CA PRO A 90 -0.16 -14.64 -9.37
C PRO A 90 -1.58 -14.73 -8.79
N TYR A 91 -1.75 -14.34 -7.53
CA TYR A 91 -3.04 -14.39 -6.82
C TYR A 91 -3.65 -13.00 -6.59
N ALA A 92 -3.08 -11.96 -7.22
CA ALA A 92 -3.57 -10.61 -7.04
C ALA A 92 -5.01 -10.47 -7.50
N ARG A 93 -5.87 -10.05 -6.58
CA ARG A 93 -7.28 -9.73 -6.75
C ARG A 93 -7.63 -8.54 -5.90
N GLY A 94 -8.72 -7.87 -6.25
CA GLY A 94 -9.20 -6.68 -5.57
C GLY A 94 -9.34 -5.51 -6.51
N SER A 95 -9.06 -4.30 -6.07
CA SER A 95 -9.16 -3.10 -6.92
C SER A 95 -8.14 -2.02 -6.53
N ILE A 96 -7.80 -1.16 -7.49
CA ILE A 96 -7.11 0.11 -7.28
C ILE A 96 -8.04 1.25 -7.71
N ASP A 97 -8.41 2.12 -6.79
CA ASP A 97 -9.41 3.18 -6.98
C ASP A 97 -10.67 2.70 -7.71
N GLY A 98 -11.14 1.48 -7.37
CA GLY A 98 -12.29 0.83 -7.94
C GLY A 98 -12.08 0.17 -9.31
N VAL A 99 -10.87 0.20 -9.86
CA VAL A 99 -10.48 -0.55 -11.05
C VAL A 99 -10.01 -1.95 -10.64
N GLU A 100 -10.55 -3.00 -11.26
CA GLU A 100 -10.26 -4.39 -10.91
C GLU A 100 -8.77 -4.72 -11.12
N LEU A 101 -8.17 -5.38 -10.12
CA LEU A 101 -6.80 -5.90 -10.21
C LEU A 101 -6.80 -7.29 -10.82
N HIS A 102 -5.82 -7.53 -11.67
CA HIS A 102 -5.59 -8.84 -12.29
C HIS A 102 -4.17 -9.34 -11.98
N PRO A 103 -3.95 -10.67 -11.95
CA PRO A 103 -2.60 -11.22 -11.83
C PRO A 103 -1.65 -10.62 -12.86
N TYR A 104 -0.46 -10.27 -12.41
CA TYR A 104 0.63 -9.69 -13.23
C TYR A 104 0.31 -8.33 -13.88
N ALA A 105 -0.77 -7.65 -13.47
CA ALA A 105 -0.93 -6.25 -13.80
C ALA A 105 0.16 -5.40 -13.15
N MET A 106 0.47 -4.25 -13.72
CA MET A 106 1.49 -3.33 -13.22
C MET A 106 0.86 -2.00 -12.81
N ILE A 107 1.16 -1.56 -11.60
CA ILE A 107 0.80 -0.22 -11.10
C ILE A 107 2.02 0.68 -11.28
N ALA A 108 1.88 1.74 -12.05
CA ALA A 108 2.84 2.82 -12.14
C ALA A 108 2.30 4.05 -11.39
N ALA A 109 3.11 4.66 -10.55
CA ALA A 109 2.72 5.77 -9.70
C ALA A 109 3.80 6.84 -9.67
N ALA A 110 3.43 8.07 -10.00
CA ALA A 110 4.31 9.24 -9.96
C ALA A 110 4.70 9.62 -8.53
N PRO A 111 5.74 10.45 -8.36
CA PRO A 111 6.10 11.04 -7.08
C PRO A 111 4.92 11.81 -6.46
N GLY A 112 4.57 11.48 -5.22
CA GLY A 112 3.44 12.08 -4.52
C GLY A 112 2.07 11.51 -4.89
N ALA A 113 2.00 10.53 -5.78
CA ALA A 113 0.75 9.86 -6.13
C ALA A 113 0.12 9.15 -4.93
N GLN A 114 -1.20 9.22 -4.83
CA GLN A 114 -1.97 8.55 -3.81
C GLN A 114 -2.98 7.61 -4.46
N ALA A 115 -2.96 6.33 -4.05
CA ALA A 115 -3.88 5.31 -4.54
C ALA A 115 -4.54 4.56 -3.38
N GLU A 116 -5.80 4.15 -3.58
CA GLU A 116 -6.50 3.23 -2.67
C GLU A 116 -6.51 1.83 -3.27
N ILE A 117 -5.87 0.89 -2.58
CA ILE A 117 -5.79 -0.51 -3.00
C ILE A 117 -6.65 -1.33 -2.05
N ILE A 118 -7.60 -2.06 -2.58
CA ILE A 118 -8.30 -3.14 -1.91
C ILE A 118 -7.64 -4.43 -2.38
N ALA A 119 -7.00 -5.13 -1.47
CA ALA A 119 -6.30 -6.37 -1.76
C ALA A 119 -7.02 -7.54 -1.08
N ASP A 120 -7.22 -8.62 -1.83
CA ASP A 120 -7.70 -9.89 -1.28
C ASP A 120 -6.59 -10.63 -0.53
N ARG A 121 -6.94 -11.77 0.07
CA ARG A 121 -5.97 -12.68 0.69
C ARG A 121 -4.90 -13.11 -0.30
N ASP A 122 -3.72 -13.37 0.23
CA ASP A 122 -2.56 -13.84 -0.55
C ASP A 122 -2.12 -12.87 -1.67
N TYR A 123 -2.49 -11.60 -1.53
CA TYR A 123 -1.98 -10.56 -2.42
C TYR A 123 -0.47 -10.42 -2.23
N GLU A 124 0.24 -10.47 -3.34
CA GLU A 124 1.67 -10.27 -3.42
C GLU A 124 1.98 -9.17 -4.45
N ALA A 125 3.05 -8.42 -4.21
CA ALA A 125 3.57 -7.45 -5.16
C ALA A 125 5.08 -7.30 -5.01
N VAL A 126 5.74 -7.03 -6.14
CA VAL A 126 7.12 -6.57 -6.19
C VAL A 126 7.11 -5.14 -6.72
N ALA A 127 7.56 -4.20 -5.92
CA ALA A 127 7.64 -2.80 -6.27
C ALA A 127 9.11 -2.36 -6.43
N LEU A 128 9.38 -1.51 -7.40
CA LEU A 128 10.60 -0.73 -7.51
C LEU A 128 10.28 0.71 -7.17
N LEU A 129 10.99 1.27 -6.19
CA LEU A 129 11.07 2.70 -5.95
C LEU A 129 12.32 3.23 -6.62
N VAL A 130 12.14 4.09 -7.59
CA VAL A 130 13.23 4.58 -8.44
C VAL A 130 13.18 6.11 -8.56
N PRO A 131 14.30 6.83 -8.37
CA PRO A 131 14.32 8.27 -8.64
C PRO A 131 13.93 8.55 -10.10
N PRO A 132 13.07 9.54 -10.39
CA PRO A 132 12.55 9.79 -11.73
C PRO A 132 13.62 10.01 -12.79
N GLU A 133 14.75 10.62 -12.41
CA GLU A 133 15.88 10.84 -13.30
C GLU A 133 16.57 9.54 -13.72
N VAL A 134 16.65 8.56 -12.82
CA VAL A 134 17.23 7.24 -13.09
C VAL A 134 16.35 6.48 -14.08
N LEU A 135 15.04 6.41 -13.82
CA LEU A 135 14.10 5.74 -14.73
C LEU A 135 14.11 6.38 -16.13
N ARG A 136 14.02 7.73 -16.21
CA ARG A 136 14.05 8.47 -17.47
C ARG A 136 15.35 8.22 -18.26
N LYS A 137 16.50 8.19 -17.58
CA LYS A 137 17.80 7.88 -18.21
C LYS A 137 17.78 6.50 -18.87
N HIS A 138 17.29 5.48 -18.17
CA HIS A 138 17.22 4.12 -18.70
C HIS A 138 16.23 3.99 -19.86
N LEU A 139 15.06 4.63 -19.78
CA LEU A 139 14.08 4.67 -20.87
C LEU A 139 14.65 5.37 -22.13
N ALA A 140 15.36 6.48 -21.96
CA ALA A 140 15.97 7.23 -23.06
C ALA A 140 17.07 6.43 -23.78
N LEU A 141 17.89 5.66 -23.04
CA LEU A 141 18.97 4.85 -23.61
C LEU A 141 18.46 3.70 -24.50
N ARG A 142 17.26 3.19 -24.24
CA ARG A 142 16.67 2.10 -25.05
C ARG A 142 15.93 2.58 -26.29
N GLN A 143 15.89 3.88 -26.58
CA GLN A 143 15.11 4.45 -27.71
C GLN A 143 13.67 3.88 -27.72
N THR A 144 13.08 3.73 -26.54
CA THR A 144 11.74 3.18 -26.34
C THR A 144 10.79 3.82 -27.34
N ARG A 145 10.06 3.01 -28.10
CA ARG A 145 9.17 3.46 -29.19
C ARG A 145 8.38 4.69 -28.76
N SER A 146 8.50 5.74 -29.56
CA SER A 146 7.97 7.07 -29.34
C SER A 146 6.60 7.06 -28.67
N GLY A 147 6.47 7.64 -27.49
CA GLY A 147 5.19 7.92 -26.86
C GLY A 147 4.98 7.35 -25.45
N PHE A 148 5.95 6.63 -24.87
CA PHE A 148 5.81 6.25 -23.47
C PHE A 148 5.97 7.49 -22.58
N VAL A 149 4.89 7.82 -21.87
CA VAL A 149 4.87 8.89 -20.85
C VAL A 149 4.49 8.23 -19.53
N PHE A 150 5.35 8.40 -18.53
CA PHE A 150 5.03 7.97 -17.17
C PHE A 150 3.79 8.75 -16.68
N PRO A 151 2.84 8.14 -15.95
CA PRO A 151 1.63 8.83 -15.52
C PRO A 151 1.97 10.03 -14.62
N GLU A 152 1.12 11.07 -14.63
CA GLU A 152 1.26 12.23 -13.73
C GLU A 152 0.77 11.92 -12.30
N ASP A 153 -0.04 10.90 -12.13
CA ASP A 153 -0.53 10.38 -10.85
C ASP A 153 -0.22 8.88 -10.78
N HIS A 154 -1.21 8.01 -10.85
CA HIS A 154 -1.00 6.56 -10.95
C HIS A 154 -1.85 5.96 -12.08
N LYS A 155 -1.41 4.81 -12.57
CA LYS A 155 -2.11 4.08 -13.62
C LYS A 155 -1.89 2.59 -13.48
N LEU A 156 -2.96 1.82 -13.73
CA LEU A 156 -2.89 0.38 -13.89
C LEU A 156 -2.59 0.06 -15.35
N TRP A 157 -1.58 -0.75 -15.59
CA TRP A 157 -1.16 -1.22 -16.91
C TRP A 157 -1.31 -2.73 -17.01
N HIS A 158 -1.55 -3.21 -18.22
CA HIS A 158 -1.71 -4.63 -18.52
C HIS A 158 -0.58 -5.07 -19.48
N PRO A 159 0.59 -5.45 -18.96
CA PRO A 159 1.68 -5.96 -19.77
C PRO A 159 1.37 -7.37 -20.29
N ASN A 160 2.17 -7.84 -21.25
CA ASN A 160 2.11 -9.25 -21.62
C ASN A 160 2.34 -10.14 -20.39
N THR A 161 1.44 -11.09 -20.15
CA THR A 161 1.39 -11.90 -18.91
C THR A 161 2.67 -12.69 -18.66
N ASP A 162 3.30 -13.24 -19.69
CA ASP A 162 4.53 -14.04 -19.51
C ASP A 162 5.72 -13.15 -19.20
N VAL A 163 5.81 -11.98 -19.83
CA VAL A 163 6.83 -10.97 -19.52
C VAL A 163 6.69 -10.46 -18.10
N ALA A 164 5.48 -10.12 -17.70
CA ALA A 164 5.16 -9.64 -16.35
C ALA A 164 5.41 -10.71 -15.28
N ARG A 165 5.08 -11.98 -15.56
CA ARG A 165 5.39 -13.10 -14.67
C ARG A 165 6.90 -13.22 -14.45
N ASN A 166 7.69 -13.19 -15.51
CA ASN A 166 9.16 -13.28 -15.42
C ASN A 166 9.73 -12.13 -14.59
N HIS A 167 9.20 -10.93 -14.76
CA HIS A 167 9.60 -9.75 -13.96
C HIS A 167 9.25 -9.91 -12.48
N PHE A 168 8.02 -10.36 -12.16
CA PHE A 168 7.60 -10.64 -10.79
C PHE A 168 8.49 -11.71 -10.14
N GLU A 169 8.72 -12.84 -10.84
CA GLU A 169 9.53 -13.94 -10.33
C GLU A 169 10.99 -13.53 -10.10
N LEU A 170 11.56 -12.69 -10.98
CA LEU A 170 12.88 -12.13 -10.78
C LEU A 170 12.96 -11.33 -9.49
N GLY A 171 12.03 -10.39 -9.28
CA GLY A 171 11.98 -9.57 -8.06
C GLY A 171 11.74 -10.41 -6.79
N ALA A 172 10.86 -11.41 -6.86
CA ALA A 172 10.62 -12.34 -5.75
C ALA A 172 11.89 -13.16 -5.41
N ARG A 173 12.66 -13.61 -6.43
CA ARG A 173 13.95 -14.30 -6.20
C ARG A 173 14.98 -13.38 -5.54
N ILE A 174 15.09 -12.12 -5.98
CA ILE A 174 15.98 -11.13 -5.36
C ILE A 174 15.59 -10.93 -3.88
N ALA A 175 14.29 -10.79 -3.58
CA ALA A 175 13.81 -10.63 -2.21
C ALA A 175 14.11 -11.85 -1.34
N VAL A 176 13.91 -13.07 -1.85
CA VAL A 176 14.25 -14.32 -1.14
C VAL A 176 15.76 -14.43 -0.90
N ALA A 177 16.59 -14.08 -1.87
CA ALA A 177 18.04 -14.07 -1.70
C ALA A 177 18.47 -13.08 -0.62
N ALA A 178 17.89 -11.86 -0.62
CA ALA A 178 18.18 -10.85 0.39
C ALA A 178 17.69 -11.24 1.80
N GLU A 179 16.55 -11.92 1.92
CA GLU A 179 16.06 -12.44 3.20
C GLU A 179 16.97 -13.51 3.79
N ASN A 180 17.51 -14.39 2.94
CA ASN A 180 18.37 -15.51 3.38
C ASN A 180 19.83 -15.11 3.63
N ALA A 181 20.33 -14.11 2.92
CA ALA A 181 21.72 -13.64 2.99
C ALA A 181 21.78 -12.11 2.79
N PRO A 182 21.32 -11.32 3.77
CA PRO A 182 21.24 -9.86 3.65
C PRO A 182 22.60 -9.20 3.40
N GLU A 183 23.69 -9.80 3.85
CA GLU A 183 25.06 -9.32 3.64
C GLU A 183 25.43 -9.23 2.15
N ILE A 184 24.83 -10.04 1.27
CA ILE A 184 25.05 -9.97 -0.18
C ILE A 184 24.67 -8.59 -0.72
N PHE A 185 23.60 -7.99 -0.21
CA PHE A 185 23.13 -6.67 -0.66
C PHE A 185 23.62 -5.54 0.23
N ASN A 186 23.89 -5.79 1.53
CA ASN A 186 24.36 -4.76 2.44
C ASN A 186 25.83 -4.39 2.17
N ASP A 187 26.67 -5.40 1.96
CA ASP A 187 28.14 -5.22 1.94
C ASP A 187 28.72 -5.25 0.53
N ASN A 188 27.99 -5.75 -0.47
CA ASN A 188 28.51 -5.93 -1.83
C ASN A 188 27.84 -5.00 -2.85
N HIS A 189 28.52 -3.92 -3.17
CA HIS A 189 28.11 -2.97 -4.23
C HIS A 189 27.86 -3.65 -5.59
N TRP A 190 28.70 -4.61 -5.99
CA TRP A 190 28.55 -5.28 -7.30
C TRP A 190 27.29 -6.15 -7.36
N ALA A 191 26.88 -6.74 -6.23
CA ALA A 191 25.63 -7.49 -6.16
C ALA A 191 24.43 -6.54 -6.31
N ARG A 192 24.43 -5.39 -5.63
CA ARG A 192 23.39 -4.36 -5.79
C ARG A 192 23.31 -3.85 -7.23
N TYR A 193 24.45 -3.51 -7.80
CA TYR A 193 24.54 -3.02 -9.17
C TYR A 193 24.04 -4.05 -10.18
N GLY A 194 24.50 -5.31 -10.08
CA GLY A 194 24.06 -6.40 -10.96
C GLY A 194 22.57 -6.67 -10.89
N ALA A 195 22.02 -6.73 -9.66
CA ALA A 195 20.58 -6.90 -9.45
C ALA A 195 19.78 -5.70 -10.01
N GLN A 196 20.27 -4.47 -9.85
CA GLN A 196 19.64 -3.28 -10.43
C GLN A 196 19.58 -3.36 -11.95
N VAL A 197 20.69 -3.69 -12.59
CA VAL A 197 20.75 -3.78 -14.07
C VAL A 197 19.76 -4.81 -14.57
N GLU A 198 19.76 -6.02 -14.01
CA GLU A 198 18.86 -7.10 -14.41
C GLU A 198 17.39 -6.74 -14.17
N PHE A 199 17.08 -6.19 -12.99
CA PHE A 199 15.71 -5.85 -12.63
C PHE A 199 15.18 -4.66 -13.44
N MET A 200 16.00 -3.63 -13.68
CA MET A 200 15.64 -2.46 -14.49
C MET A 200 15.41 -2.85 -15.95
N ASP A 201 16.26 -3.70 -16.51
CA ASP A 201 16.11 -4.24 -17.85
C ASP A 201 14.79 -5.01 -18.02
N SER A 202 14.47 -5.85 -17.04
CA SER A 202 13.22 -6.59 -16.99
C SER A 202 12.01 -5.65 -16.83
N LEU A 203 12.10 -4.60 -16.00
CA LEU A 203 11.05 -3.59 -15.84
C LEU A 203 10.76 -2.89 -17.16
N ILE A 204 11.79 -2.41 -17.86
CA ILE A 204 11.60 -1.69 -19.12
C ILE A 204 10.98 -2.61 -20.17
N THR A 205 11.41 -3.86 -20.24
CA THR A 205 10.80 -4.87 -21.14
C THR A 205 9.33 -5.09 -20.81
N THR A 206 8.97 -5.08 -19.51
CA THR A 206 7.58 -5.21 -19.05
C THR A 206 6.77 -3.99 -19.46
N ILE A 207 7.29 -2.78 -19.28
CA ILE A 207 6.67 -1.53 -19.73
C ILE A 207 6.41 -1.55 -21.24
N GLU A 208 7.42 -1.94 -22.03
CA GLU A 208 7.32 -2.02 -23.50
C GLU A 208 6.30 -3.05 -23.97
N SER A 209 6.02 -4.06 -23.17
CA SER A 209 5.00 -5.09 -23.45
C SER A 209 3.58 -4.67 -23.13
N CYS A 210 3.39 -3.48 -22.52
CA CYS A 210 2.05 -2.99 -22.21
C CYS A 210 1.27 -2.67 -23.49
N ILE A 211 0.07 -3.23 -23.58
CA ILE A 211 -0.85 -2.93 -24.68
C ILE A 211 -1.51 -1.57 -24.39
N PRO A 212 -1.61 -0.66 -25.37
CA PRO A 212 -2.36 0.57 -25.19
C PRO A 212 -3.81 0.25 -24.74
N ASP A 213 -4.25 0.90 -23.69
CA ASP A 213 -5.50 0.58 -23.02
C ASP A 213 -6.70 1.08 -23.81
N GLU A 214 -7.43 0.18 -24.50
CA GLU A 214 -8.74 0.45 -25.11
C GLU A 214 -9.91 0.32 -24.12
N HIS A 215 -9.64 -0.01 -22.83
CA HIS A 215 -10.65 -0.42 -21.85
C HIS A 215 -11.09 0.68 -20.88
N VAL A 216 -10.80 1.95 -21.14
CA VAL A 216 -11.06 3.10 -20.25
C VAL A 216 -12.53 3.25 -19.79
N ASP A 217 -13.50 2.71 -20.53
CA ASP A 217 -14.92 2.91 -20.23
C ASP A 217 -15.57 1.90 -19.25
N LYS A 218 -14.98 0.73 -19.06
CA LYS A 218 -15.58 -0.31 -18.17
C LYS A 218 -15.45 0.02 -16.68
N ASP A 219 -14.45 0.80 -16.30
CA ASP A 219 -14.10 1.08 -14.90
C ASP A 219 -14.77 2.32 -14.32
N ARG A 220 -15.60 3.01 -15.07
CA ARG A 220 -16.28 4.25 -14.64
C ARG A 220 -17.11 4.08 -13.36
N LYS A 221 -17.79 2.94 -13.23
CA LYS A 221 -18.64 2.63 -12.07
C LYS A 221 -17.79 2.37 -10.83
N GLY A 222 -16.74 1.58 -10.95
CA GLY A 222 -15.81 1.26 -9.86
C GLY A 222 -15.14 2.52 -9.31
N LYS A 223 -14.62 3.38 -10.20
CA LYS A 223 -14.05 4.69 -9.83
C LYS A 223 -15.05 5.58 -9.11
N SER A 224 -16.29 5.64 -9.57
CA SER A 224 -17.36 6.40 -8.89
C SER A 224 -17.66 5.83 -7.50
N TYR A 225 -17.68 4.50 -7.34
CA TYR A 225 -17.95 3.84 -6.06
C TYR A 225 -16.80 4.01 -5.08
N SER A 226 -15.54 3.90 -5.52
CA SER A 226 -14.38 4.19 -4.70
C SER A 226 -14.39 5.63 -4.19
N GLN A 227 -14.75 6.59 -5.04
CA GLN A 227 -14.90 7.99 -4.63
C GLN A 227 -15.98 8.19 -3.56
N ILE A 228 -17.14 7.51 -3.69
CA ILE A 228 -18.21 7.55 -2.68
C ILE A 228 -17.69 7.05 -1.33
N VAL A 229 -16.99 5.90 -1.32
CA VAL A 229 -16.41 5.34 -0.10
C VAL A 229 -15.42 6.31 0.53
N ARG A 230 -14.52 6.89 -0.27
CA ARG A 230 -13.53 7.86 0.20
C ARG A 230 -14.17 9.09 0.86
N ILE A 231 -15.19 9.66 0.23
CA ILE A 231 -15.94 10.79 0.80
C ILE A 231 -16.55 10.42 2.16
N CYS A 232 -17.13 9.22 2.29
CA CYS A 232 -17.72 8.75 3.53
C CYS A 232 -16.68 8.48 4.63
N GLU A 233 -15.50 7.96 4.27
CA GLU A 233 -14.37 7.82 5.19
C GLU A 233 -13.94 9.18 5.72
N ASP A 234 -13.62 10.11 4.82
CA ASP A 234 -13.14 11.45 5.16
C ASP A 234 -14.19 12.20 6.00
N PHE A 235 -15.47 12.10 5.66
CA PHE A 235 -16.57 12.63 6.48
C PHE A 235 -16.57 12.03 7.89
N THR A 236 -16.47 10.69 8.01
CA THR A 236 -16.50 9.97 9.28
C THR A 236 -15.31 10.32 10.18
N LEU A 237 -14.12 10.47 9.60
CA LEU A 237 -12.90 10.80 10.33
C LEU A 237 -12.86 12.26 10.82
N ASN A 238 -13.63 13.14 10.20
CA ASN A 238 -13.78 14.54 10.60
C ASN A 238 -14.95 14.77 11.58
N LEU A 239 -15.64 13.71 12.02
CA LEU A 239 -16.68 13.81 13.06
C LEU A 239 -16.05 13.69 14.45
N ASP A 240 -16.16 14.75 15.24
CA ASP A 240 -15.61 14.82 16.61
C ASP A 240 -16.30 13.80 17.54
N GLY A 241 -15.82 12.57 17.55
CA GLY A 241 -16.23 11.52 18.47
C GLY A 241 -17.69 11.01 18.32
N ARG A 242 -18.37 11.28 17.22
CA ARG A 242 -19.74 10.78 17.00
C ARG A 242 -19.82 9.80 15.82
N ARG A 243 -20.85 8.95 15.84
CA ARG A 243 -21.17 8.09 14.70
C ARG A 243 -21.91 8.88 13.64
N PRO A 244 -21.58 8.70 12.35
CA PRO A 244 -22.41 9.26 11.27
C PRO A 244 -23.74 8.54 11.19
N TYR A 245 -24.81 9.29 10.89
CA TYR A 245 -26.05 8.71 10.41
C TYR A 245 -25.92 8.33 8.93
N LEU A 246 -26.68 7.31 8.51
CA LEU A 246 -26.64 6.88 7.11
C LEU A 246 -27.09 8.01 6.16
N SER A 247 -28.06 8.83 6.58
CA SER A 247 -28.52 10.00 5.84
C SER A 247 -27.43 11.08 5.66
N GLU A 248 -26.55 11.26 6.65
CA GLU A 248 -25.43 12.20 6.55
C GLU A 248 -24.40 11.74 5.54
N LEU A 249 -24.10 10.42 5.52
CA LEU A 249 -23.23 9.81 4.53
C LEU A 249 -23.78 9.96 3.09
N CYS A 250 -25.09 9.74 2.94
CA CYS A 250 -25.78 9.96 1.66
C CYS A 250 -25.66 11.41 1.21
N SER A 251 -25.87 12.36 2.13
CA SER A 251 -25.75 13.79 1.85
C SER A 251 -24.32 14.19 1.51
N ALA A 252 -23.34 13.73 2.27
CA ALA A 252 -21.93 14.02 2.06
C ALA A 252 -21.46 13.54 0.68
N ALA A 253 -21.84 12.31 0.29
CA ALA A 253 -21.49 11.74 -1.00
C ALA A 253 -22.44 12.12 -2.14
N SER A 254 -23.52 12.89 -1.87
CA SER A 254 -24.56 13.29 -2.83
C SER A 254 -25.19 12.10 -3.57
N VAL A 255 -25.47 11.00 -2.86
CA VAL A 255 -26.03 9.77 -3.42
C VAL A 255 -27.23 9.26 -2.63
N SER A 256 -28.04 8.41 -3.27
CA SER A 256 -29.11 7.68 -2.57
C SER A 256 -28.55 6.62 -1.63
N GLU A 257 -29.31 6.23 -0.60
CA GLU A 257 -28.95 5.13 0.31
C GLU A 257 -28.64 3.84 -0.47
N ARG A 258 -29.44 3.53 -1.48
CA ARG A 258 -29.23 2.37 -2.34
C ARG A 258 -27.86 2.42 -3.04
N THR A 259 -27.49 3.54 -3.59
CA THR A 259 -26.20 3.73 -4.26
C THR A 259 -25.05 3.60 -3.25
N LEU A 260 -25.20 4.19 -2.06
CA LEU A 260 -24.24 4.09 -0.98
C LEU A 260 -24.01 2.62 -0.56
N GLN A 261 -25.10 1.85 -0.35
CA GLN A 261 -25.02 0.43 0.00
C GLN A 261 -24.31 -0.40 -1.09
N TYR A 262 -24.60 -0.12 -2.36
CA TYR A 262 -23.93 -0.81 -3.46
C TYR A 262 -22.44 -0.45 -3.54
N ALA A 263 -22.07 0.83 -3.39
CA ALA A 263 -20.68 1.26 -3.42
C ALA A 263 -19.84 0.54 -2.35
N PHE A 264 -20.31 0.52 -1.11
CA PHE A 264 -19.60 -0.15 -0.03
C PHE A 264 -19.56 -1.67 -0.18
N ARG A 265 -20.62 -2.30 -0.66
CA ARG A 265 -20.64 -3.74 -0.90
C ARG A 265 -19.72 -4.14 -2.05
N ASP A 266 -19.69 -3.37 -3.11
CA ASP A 266 -18.88 -3.62 -4.30
C ASP A 266 -17.38 -3.43 -3.99
N ILE A 267 -17.02 -2.33 -3.31
CA ILE A 267 -15.63 -1.97 -3.02
C ILE A 267 -15.09 -2.66 -1.77
N MET A 268 -15.85 -2.65 -0.66
CA MET A 268 -15.37 -3.11 0.66
C MET A 268 -15.91 -4.48 1.08
N GLY A 269 -16.81 -5.08 0.29
CA GLY A 269 -17.44 -6.38 0.60
C GLY A 269 -18.41 -6.33 1.79
N MET A 270 -18.72 -5.16 2.36
CA MET A 270 -19.54 -5.02 3.56
C MET A 270 -20.42 -3.75 3.53
N SER A 271 -21.31 -3.60 4.52
CA SER A 271 -22.17 -2.42 4.61
C SER A 271 -21.39 -1.16 5.03
N PRO A 272 -21.87 0.07 4.68
CA PRO A 272 -21.23 1.32 5.06
C PRO A 272 -20.94 1.41 6.56
N LEU A 273 -21.95 1.16 7.39
CA LEU A 273 -21.82 1.26 8.85
C LEU A 273 -20.87 0.22 9.43
N THR A 274 -20.84 -1.00 8.87
CA THR A 274 -19.90 -2.05 9.28
C THR A 274 -18.46 -1.66 8.99
N TYR A 275 -18.21 -1.17 7.78
CA TYR A 275 -16.88 -0.72 7.39
C TYR A 275 -16.41 0.49 8.22
N LEU A 276 -17.25 1.53 8.34
CA LEU A 276 -16.90 2.73 9.09
C LEU A 276 -16.76 2.48 10.60
N HIS A 277 -17.47 1.49 11.15
CA HIS A 277 -17.23 1.01 12.51
C HIS A 277 -15.82 0.40 12.64
N ARG A 278 -15.42 -0.44 11.68
CA ARG A 278 -14.09 -1.05 11.62
C ARG A 278 -13.00 0.01 11.46
N LEU A 279 -13.16 0.97 10.57
CA LEU A 279 -12.24 2.09 10.39
C LEU A 279 -11.99 2.83 11.72
N ARG A 280 -13.03 3.14 12.47
CA ARG A 280 -12.90 3.81 13.77
C ARG A 280 -12.20 2.94 14.81
N LEU A 281 -12.40 1.61 14.81
CA LEU A 281 -11.63 0.69 15.67
C LEU A 281 -10.12 0.75 15.35
N HIS A 282 -9.76 0.83 14.07
CA HIS A 282 -8.35 1.00 13.67
C HIS A 282 -7.78 2.33 14.17
N ARG A 283 -8.53 3.43 14.09
CA ARG A 283 -8.10 4.73 14.61
C ARG A 283 -7.95 4.72 16.13
N ALA A 284 -8.92 4.12 16.84
CA ALA A 284 -8.82 3.95 18.29
C ALA A 284 -7.57 3.12 18.68
N ARG A 285 -7.25 2.07 17.92
CA ARG A 285 -6.02 1.30 18.13
C ARG A 285 -4.76 2.14 17.90
N GLU A 286 -4.72 2.90 16.83
CA GLU A 286 -3.61 3.79 16.52
C GLU A 286 -3.38 4.81 17.65
N GLU A 287 -4.47 5.40 18.19
CA GLU A 287 -4.40 6.33 19.30
C GLU A 287 -3.91 5.62 20.59
N LEU A 288 -4.45 4.44 20.93
CA LEU A 288 -4.02 3.65 22.09
C LEU A 288 -2.53 3.28 22.04
N ARG A 289 -1.98 3.01 20.84
CA ARG A 289 -0.57 2.69 20.67
C ARG A 289 0.36 3.89 20.83
N LYS A 290 -0.14 5.09 20.58
CA LYS A 290 0.62 6.34 20.71
C LYS A 290 0.43 7.01 22.07
N ALA A 291 -0.58 6.57 22.83
CA ALA A 291 -0.96 7.19 24.08
C ALA A 291 0.00 6.83 25.22
N ASP A 292 0.24 7.78 26.12
CA ASP A 292 0.87 7.51 27.41
C ASP A 292 -0.20 6.95 28.38
N SER A 293 0.02 5.73 28.89
CA SER A 293 -0.87 5.06 29.83
C SER A 293 -1.01 5.77 31.18
N GLY A 294 -0.12 6.71 31.49
CA GLY A 294 -0.21 7.57 32.68
C GLY A 294 -1.19 8.73 32.54
N SER A 295 -1.50 9.15 31.33
CA SER A 295 -2.34 10.31 31.03
C SER A 295 -3.61 10.02 30.26
N THR A 296 -3.74 8.85 29.63
CA THR A 296 -4.84 8.49 28.74
C THR A 296 -5.51 7.19 29.22
N THR A 297 -6.83 7.12 29.14
CA THR A 297 -7.58 5.90 29.46
C THR A 297 -8.19 5.26 28.20
N VAL A 298 -8.45 3.96 28.26
CA VAL A 298 -9.18 3.24 27.20
C VAL A 298 -10.57 3.87 26.98
N THR A 299 -11.20 4.39 28.04
CA THR A 299 -12.50 5.04 27.97
C THR A 299 -12.45 6.34 27.19
N ASP A 300 -11.42 7.17 27.41
CA ASP A 300 -11.24 8.43 26.71
C ASP A 300 -11.07 8.18 25.21
N VAL A 301 -10.17 7.26 24.84
CA VAL A 301 -9.96 6.88 23.43
C VAL A 301 -11.24 6.30 22.80
N ALA A 302 -11.96 5.44 23.51
CA ALA A 302 -13.23 4.91 23.02
C ALA A 302 -14.23 6.03 22.74
N MET A 303 -14.37 7.00 23.65
CA MET A 303 -15.27 8.15 23.50
C MET A 303 -14.84 9.05 22.32
N ASN A 304 -13.54 9.33 22.16
CA ASN A 304 -12.99 10.12 21.07
C ASN A 304 -13.36 9.53 19.70
N TRP A 305 -13.54 8.21 19.62
CA TRP A 305 -13.93 7.52 18.38
C TRP A 305 -15.42 7.12 18.34
N GLY A 306 -16.26 7.68 19.22
CA GLY A 306 -17.72 7.51 19.23
C GLY A 306 -18.20 6.15 19.71
N PHE A 307 -17.45 5.50 20.61
CA PHE A 307 -17.83 4.26 21.25
C PHE A 307 -18.36 4.52 22.68
N TRP A 308 -19.66 4.62 22.82
CA TRP A 308 -20.32 4.92 24.10
C TRP A 308 -20.64 3.66 24.95
N HIS A 309 -20.66 2.48 24.30
CA HIS A 309 -20.88 1.19 24.96
C HIS A 309 -19.54 0.45 25.10
N PHE A 310 -18.81 0.69 26.19
CA PHE A 310 -17.43 0.23 26.38
C PHE A 310 -17.29 -1.30 26.39
N GLY A 311 -18.29 -2.05 26.83
CA GLY A 311 -18.31 -3.51 26.75
C GLY A 311 -18.39 -4.02 25.30
N GLU A 312 -19.21 -3.38 24.47
CA GLU A 312 -19.30 -3.68 23.03
C GLU A 312 -18.03 -3.27 22.29
N PHE A 313 -17.49 -2.08 22.63
CA PHE A 313 -16.21 -1.63 22.11
C PHE A 313 -15.09 -2.65 22.39
N SER A 314 -14.93 -3.08 23.64
CA SER A 314 -13.90 -4.04 24.03
C SER A 314 -14.06 -5.37 23.33
N ARG A 315 -15.29 -5.85 23.13
CA ARG A 315 -15.60 -7.08 22.40
C ARG A 315 -15.28 -6.93 20.91
N ALA A 316 -15.73 -5.84 20.28
CA ALA A 316 -15.48 -5.56 18.86
C ALA A 316 -13.98 -5.38 18.59
N TYR A 317 -13.29 -4.68 19.48
CA TYR A 317 -11.84 -4.49 19.43
C TYR A 317 -11.09 -5.83 19.51
N LYS A 318 -11.45 -6.68 20.49
CA LYS A 318 -10.85 -8.01 20.63
C LYS A 318 -11.10 -8.89 19.39
N ASN A 319 -12.30 -8.83 18.83
CA ASN A 319 -12.62 -9.58 17.60
C ASN A 319 -11.83 -9.07 16.38
N CYS A 320 -11.52 -7.77 16.34
CA CYS A 320 -10.79 -7.18 15.24
C CYS A 320 -9.27 -7.40 15.34
N PHE A 321 -8.71 -7.35 16.55
CA PHE A 321 -7.26 -7.32 16.79
C PHE A 321 -6.71 -8.49 17.62
N GLY A 322 -7.55 -9.39 18.09
CA GLY A 322 -7.15 -10.55 18.89
C GLY A 322 -6.81 -10.24 20.35
N GLU A 323 -6.79 -8.96 20.77
CA GLU A 323 -6.47 -8.52 22.12
C GLU A 323 -7.43 -7.44 22.63
N VAL A 324 -7.46 -7.23 23.93
CA VAL A 324 -8.29 -6.18 24.54
C VAL A 324 -7.62 -4.80 24.49
N PRO A 325 -8.37 -3.67 24.41
CA PRO A 325 -7.82 -2.32 24.31
C PRO A 325 -6.84 -1.96 25.42
N SER A 326 -7.09 -2.43 26.64
CA SER A 326 -6.22 -2.18 27.79
C SER A 326 -4.85 -2.85 27.70
N ARG A 327 -4.73 -3.92 26.91
CA ARG A 327 -3.44 -4.55 26.63
C ARG A 327 -2.63 -3.69 25.67
N THR A 328 -3.26 -3.19 24.59
CA THR A 328 -2.63 -2.29 23.64
C THR A 328 -2.10 -1.04 24.33
N LEU A 329 -2.91 -0.40 25.20
CA LEU A 329 -2.50 0.80 25.93
C LEU A 329 -1.31 0.55 26.88
N ARG A 330 -1.23 -0.61 27.52
CA ARG A 330 -0.11 -0.95 28.40
C ARG A 330 1.21 -1.20 27.65
N GLN A 331 1.13 -1.74 26.44
CA GLN A 331 2.32 -2.01 25.62
C GLN A 331 2.95 -0.72 25.07
N SER A 332 2.17 0.36 24.87
CA SER A 332 2.67 1.66 24.41
C SER A 332 3.60 2.36 25.43
N SER A 333 3.55 1.97 26.71
CA SER A 333 4.37 2.56 27.78
C SER A 333 5.70 1.86 27.98
N THR A 334 6.02 0.82 27.15
CA THR A 334 7.20 -0.03 27.34
C THR A 334 8.22 0.13 26.18
N ASP A 335 7.82 0.81 25.11
CA ASP A 335 8.66 1.16 23.96
C ASP A 335 9.07 2.64 24.02
#